data_0fb12a3b7f5c15b358eeb304ae78450c
#
_entry.id   0fb12a3b7f5c15b358eeb304ae78450c
#
_cell.length_a   1.000
_cell.length_b   1.000
_cell.length_c   1.000
_cell.angle_alpha   90.00
_cell.angle_beta   90.00
_cell.angle_gamma   90.00
#
_symmetry.space_group_name_H-M   'P 1'
#
loop_
_entity.id
_entity.type
_entity.pdbx_description
1 polymer ?
#
loop_
_entity_poly.entity_id
_entity_poly.type
_entity_poly.pdbx_seq_one_letter_code
_entity_poly.pdbx_strand_id
1 'polypeptide(L)'
;MCGFVGAFDLNSGSQPIADGLREELRSQVLEMSKKIRHRGPDWSGVYTGTNAILSHERLSIVDPLSGKQPLVSDDGKLILAANGEIYNHKEIRAKFLDNYKFRTGSDCEVILPLYKKYRESGDFAQMIEQLSGIFAFALYDSERDCYLIARDEIGVIPLYQGWDKAGRYYVASELKALEGDCTTIEEFPNGCYLFSGGGELPLASAADASSATPTAGATPATPPAIPKPIRWYNRDWESYESVKASPRATDDKGEVINPGIIEKVRNGLEAAVKAQLMSDVPYGVLLSGGLDSSIIAAVTQKYSQKRIETDSKEAAWWPRLHSFAVGLEGSPDLIAARKAADYIGTVHHEVHFTIQEALDALPDVIYHIETYDITTVRASTPMYLLARVIKSMGIKMVLSGEGSDELFGGYLYFHKAPNAREFHEELVRKMSKLHLYDCLRANKSLMAWGVEGRVPFLDKEFIDIAMRLNPSDKMSIKLPASSDGKAGGSQRVEKWILRQAFEDMLPAEIVWRQKEQFSDGVGYSWIDTLKKMTEEKVSDAEFARRENRFPVNPPKTKEEYYYREIYSRLFPSDSAAKVVPHEAGVACSTAKALEWDAAWKNMDEPSGRAIGGVHNDAYKG
;
A
#
# COMPACT_ATOMS: atom_id res chain seq x y z
N MET A 1 -10.87 0.99 -6.03
CA MET A 1 -10.10 2.18 -5.50
C MET A 1 -10.41 3.40 -6.31
N CYS A 2 -10.45 4.56 -5.68
CA CYS A 2 -10.90 5.84 -6.25
C CYS A 2 -9.85 6.92 -6.01
N GLY A 3 -10.24 8.18 -6.12
CA GLY A 3 -9.47 9.33 -5.67
C GLY A 3 -10.42 10.37 -5.08
N PHE A 4 -10.00 11.07 -4.03
CA PHE A 4 -10.77 12.18 -3.49
C PHE A 4 -9.87 13.33 -3.05
N VAL A 5 -10.49 14.52 -2.96
CA VAL A 5 -9.93 15.72 -2.34
C VAL A 5 -10.96 16.28 -1.39
N GLY A 6 -10.55 16.56 -0.16
CA GLY A 6 -11.35 17.25 0.86
C GLY A 6 -10.68 18.56 1.25
N ALA A 7 -11.46 19.63 1.38
CA ALA A 7 -11.06 20.89 1.95
C ALA A 7 -11.96 21.21 3.14
N PHE A 8 -11.38 21.59 4.27
CA PHE A 8 -12.04 21.79 5.55
C PHE A 8 -11.57 23.09 6.19
N ASP A 9 -12.27 23.49 7.25
CA ASP A 9 -11.97 24.72 7.99
C ASP A 9 -11.98 25.96 7.08
N LEU A 10 -12.98 26.00 6.17
CA LEU A 10 -13.10 27.06 5.17
C LEU A 10 -13.47 28.41 5.79
N ASN A 11 -14.16 28.39 6.94
CA ASN A 11 -14.57 29.58 7.66
C ASN A 11 -13.39 30.21 8.40
N SER A 12 -13.28 31.53 8.37
CA SER A 12 -12.32 32.26 9.20
C SER A 12 -12.92 32.54 10.58
N GLY A 13 -12.62 31.70 11.55
CA GLY A 13 -13.21 31.73 12.89
C GLY A 13 -14.72 31.38 12.85
N SER A 14 -15.57 32.11 13.59
CA SER A 14 -17.00 31.86 13.66
C SER A 14 -17.84 32.48 12.52
N GLN A 15 -17.20 33.10 11.54
CA GLN A 15 -17.88 33.73 10.41
C GLN A 15 -17.88 32.86 9.16
N PRO A 16 -19.06 32.59 8.54
CA PRO A 16 -19.11 31.92 7.24
C PRO A 16 -18.33 32.69 6.17
N ILE A 17 -17.66 31.97 5.30
CA ILE A 17 -17.00 32.58 4.12
C ILE A 17 -18.05 33.18 3.18
N ALA A 18 -17.66 34.29 2.52
CA ALA A 18 -18.48 34.91 1.48
C ALA A 18 -18.71 33.90 0.32
N ASP A 19 -19.91 34.00 -0.31
CA ASP A 19 -20.28 33.08 -1.40
C ASP A 19 -19.27 33.11 -2.57
N GLY A 20 -18.74 34.29 -2.92
CA GLY A 20 -17.71 34.40 -3.96
C GLY A 20 -16.44 33.61 -3.65
N LEU A 21 -15.94 33.64 -2.41
CA LEU A 21 -14.77 32.88 -1.98
C LEU A 21 -15.09 31.37 -1.94
N ARG A 22 -16.33 30.98 -1.59
CA ARG A 22 -16.76 29.57 -1.61
C ARG A 22 -16.73 28.99 -3.02
N GLU A 23 -17.18 29.71 -4.02
CA GLU A 23 -17.13 29.29 -5.42
C GLU A 23 -15.70 29.23 -5.95
N GLU A 24 -14.83 30.14 -5.52
CA GLU A 24 -13.41 30.10 -5.84
C GLU A 24 -12.75 28.83 -5.26
N LEU A 25 -12.96 28.54 -3.98
CA LEU A 25 -12.43 27.33 -3.32
C LEU A 25 -13.01 26.05 -3.93
N ARG A 26 -14.30 26.07 -4.30
CA ARG A 26 -14.91 24.96 -5.02
C ARG A 26 -14.21 24.70 -6.36
N SER A 27 -13.92 25.75 -7.11
CA SER A 27 -13.20 25.66 -8.38
C SER A 27 -11.77 25.14 -8.18
N GLN A 28 -11.08 25.61 -7.15
CA GLN A 28 -9.75 25.13 -6.75
C GLN A 28 -9.76 23.63 -6.42
N VAL A 29 -10.69 23.17 -5.57
CA VAL A 29 -10.83 21.73 -5.22
C VAL A 29 -11.11 20.88 -6.45
N LEU A 30 -11.90 21.37 -7.40
CA LEU A 30 -12.16 20.67 -8.66
C LEU A 30 -10.91 20.57 -9.54
N GLU A 31 -10.07 21.62 -9.60
CA GLU A 31 -8.78 21.55 -10.32
C GLU A 31 -7.81 20.58 -9.63
N MET A 32 -7.77 20.56 -8.29
CA MET A 32 -7.02 19.57 -7.53
C MET A 32 -7.50 18.14 -7.84
N SER A 33 -8.82 17.92 -7.88
CA SER A 33 -9.43 16.61 -8.18
C SER A 33 -9.10 16.13 -9.60
N LYS A 34 -9.06 17.03 -10.59
CA LYS A 34 -8.67 16.69 -11.97
C LYS A 34 -7.27 16.07 -12.06
N LYS A 35 -6.33 16.49 -11.20
CA LYS A 35 -4.97 15.93 -11.16
C LYS A 35 -4.96 14.43 -10.80
N ILE A 36 -6.01 13.93 -10.14
CA ILE A 36 -6.14 12.53 -9.72
C ILE A 36 -7.25 11.75 -10.43
N ARG A 37 -7.80 12.30 -11.52
CA ARG A 37 -8.91 11.68 -12.28
C ARG A 37 -8.55 10.32 -12.88
N HIS A 38 -7.28 10.06 -13.16
CA HIS A 38 -6.79 8.76 -13.63
C HIS A 38 -7.13 7.62 -12.67
N ARG A 39 -7.25 7.90 -11.36
CA ARG A 39 -7.64 6.91 -10.35
C ARG A 39 -9.08 6.45 -10.49
N GLY A 40 -9.96 7.35 -10.89
CA GLY A 40 -11.39 7.09 -10.96
C GLY A 40 -12.05 7.70 -12.19
N PRO A 41 -11.83 7.13 -13.39
CA PRO A 41 -12.30 7.72 -14.64
C PRO A 41 -13.79 7.54 -14.90
N ASP A 42 -14.51 6.75 -14.10
CA ASP A 42 -15.90 6.38 -14.39
C ASP A 42 -16.92 7.46 -13.97
N TRP A 43 -16.62 8.20 -12.91
CA TRP A 43 -17.53 9.22 -12.39
C TRP A 43 -16.79 10.26 -11.55
N SER A 44 -17.22 11.53 -11.64
CA SER A 44 -16.77 12.62 -10.78
C SER A 44 -17.95 13.20 -10.02
N GLY A 45 -17.78 13.44 -8.72
CA GLY A 45 -18.80 14.08 -7.87
C GLY A 45 -18.18 15.12 -6.95
N VAL A 46 -18.99 16.12 -6.56
CA VAL A 46 -18.59 17.17 -5.63
C VAL A 46 -19.73 17.50 -4.67
N TYR A 47 -19.38 17.66 -3.42
CA TYR A 47 -20.23 18.26 -2.39
C TYR A 47 -19.63 19.61 -1.98
N THR A 48 -20.48 20.61 -1.80
CA THR A 48 -20.09 21.95 -1.32
C THR A 48 -20.96 22.31 -0.14
N GLY A 49 -20.39 22.32 1.04
CA GLY A 49 -21.03 22.73 2.30
C GLY A 49 -20.60 24.12 2.74
N THR A 50 -20.96 24.45 3.98
CA THR A 50 -20.59 25.74 4.60
C THR A 50 -19.12 25.80 5.00
N ASN A 51 -18.57 24.70 5.50
CA ASN A 51 -17.20 24.62 6.03
C ASN A 51 -16.40 23.45 5.46
N ALA A 52 -16.94 22.74 4.48
CA ALA A 52 -16.26 21.64 3.80
C ALA A 52 -16.63 21.55 2.33
N ILE A 53 -15.64 21.18 1.50
CA ILE A 53 -15.83 20.81 0.10
C ILE A 53 -15.18 19.44 -0.10
N LEU A 54 -15.94 18.47 -0.63
CA LEU A 54 -15.48 17.13 -0.93
C LEU A 54 -15.65 16.83 -2.42
N SER A 55 -14.58 16.49 -3.11
CA SER A 55 -14.61 16.02 -4.49
C SER A 55 -14.12 14.59 -4.57
N HIS A 56 -14.71 13.80 -5.48
CA HIS A 56 -14.43 12.38 -5.62
C HIS A 56 -14.36 11.95 -7.09
N GLU A 57 -13.33 11.23 -7.44
CA GLU A 57 -13.12 10.56 -8.73
C GLU A 57 -13.29 9.05 -8.55
N ARG A 58 -14.31 8.46 -9.17
CA ARG A 58 -14.75 7.09 -8.88
C ARG A 58 -14.25 6.09 -9.92
N LEU A 59 -13.65 4.99 -9.45
CA LEU A 59 -13.52 3.74 -10.17
C LEU A 59 -14.62 2.78 -9.68
N SER A 60 -15.53 2.41 -10.57
CA SER A 60 -16.70 1.61 -10.22
C SER A 60 -16.36 0.13 -10.27
N ILE A 61 -16.21 -0.51 -9.10
CA ILE A 61 -15.93 -1.94 -8.93
C ILE A 61 -17.10 -2.62 -8.24
N VAL A 62 -17.52 -2.11 -7.07
CA VAL A 62 -18.71 -2.54 -6.36
C VAL A 62 -19.84 -1.55 -6.62
N ASP A 63 -21.03 -2.05 -6.91
CA ASP A 63 -22.23 -1.28 -7.27
C ASP A 63 -21.98 -0.22 -8.36
N PRO A 64 -21.65 -0.61 -9.59
CA PRO A 64 -21.37 0.34 -10.67
C PRO A 64 -22.52 1.31 -10.96
N LEU A 65 -23.75 0.93 -10.64
CA LEU A 65 -24.96 1.67 -11.02
C LEU A 65 -25.35 2.75 -10.03
N SER A 66 -25.33 2.48 -8.70
CA SER A 66 -25.89 3.41 -7.70
C SER A 66 -24.86 4.00 -6.74
N GLY A 67 -23.65 3.46 -6.62
CA GLY A 67 -22.61 3.86 -5.66
C GLY A 67 -21.89 5.17 -5.96
N LYS A 68 -22.58 6.19 -6.45
CA LYS A 68 -22.01 7.52 -6.73
C LYS A 68 -21.47 8.17 -5.45
N GLN A 69 -20.28 8.78 -5.54
CA GLN A 69 -19.66 9.47 -4.41
C GLN A 69 -19.49 10.98 -4.71
N PRO A 70 -19.43 11.84 -3.68
CA PRO A 70 -19.50 11.54 -2.25
C PRO A 70 -20.85 10.90 -1.85
N LEU A 71 -20.78 9.89 -0.95
CA LEU A 71 -21.96 9.23 -0.39
C LEU A 71 -22.64 10.15 0.63
N VAL A 72 -23.98 10.12 0.67
CA VAL A 72 -24.75 10.95 1.56
C VAL A 72 -25.68 10.08 2.39
N SER A 73 -25.72 10.29 3.70
CA SER A 73 -26.59 9.55 4.62
C SER A 73 -28.07 9.70 4.28
N ASP A 74 -28.90 8.85 4.85
CA ASP A 74 -30.35 8.82 4.67
C ASP A 74 -31.04 10.15 5.05
N ASP A 75 -30.54 10.85 6.08
CA ASP A 75 -31.00 12.17 6.54
C ASP A 75 -30.31 13.35 5.82
N GLY A 76 -29.32 13.10 4.97
CA GLY A 76 -28.60 14.12 4.21
C GLY A 76 -27.53 14.89 5.00
N LYS A 77 -27.27 14.52 6.26
CA LYS A 77 -26.38 15.30 7.15
C LYS A 77 -24.92 14.83 7.13
N LEU A 78 -24.65 13.58 6.80
CA LEU A 78 -23.31 13.02 6.70
C LEU A 78 -22.90 12.87 5.25
N ILE A 79 -21.70 13.32 4.94
CA ILE A 79 -21.12 13.28 3.60
C ILE A 79 -19.79 12.53 3.67
N LEU A 80 -19.62 11.51 2.84
CA LEU A 80 -18.45 10.63 2.85
C LEU A 80 -17.81 10.57 1.47
N ALA A 81 -16.52 10.87 1.41
CA ALA A 81 -15.65 10.55 0.29
C ALA A 81 -14.69 9.43 0.72
N ALA A 82 -14.80 8.27 0.11
CA ALA A 82 -14.00 7.09 0.44
C ALA A 82 -13.25 6.56 -0.77
N ASN A 83 -11.99 6.23 -0.56
CA ASN A 83 -11.12 5.55 -1.51
C ASN A 83 -10.71 4.21 -0.88
N GLY A 84 -11.17 3.10 -1.41
CA GLY A 84 -10.89 1.77 -0.87
C GLY A 84 -12.08 0.82 -0.99
N GLU A 85 -11.98 -0.29 -0.28
CA GLU A 85 -12.97 -1.37 -0.25
C GLU A 85 -13.17 -1.87 1.19
N ILE A 86 -14.41 -2.08 1.60
CA ILE A 86 -14.78 -2.64 2.90
C ILE A 86 -15.30 -4.05 2.71
N TYR A 87 -14.46 -5.04 2.91
CA TYR A 87 -14.74 -6.44 2.58
C TYR A 87 -15.85 -7.08 3.43
N ASN A 88 -16.00 -6.66 4.69
CA ASN A 88 -17.04 -7.13 5.59
C ASN A 88 -18.32 -6.27 5.58
N HIS A 89 -18.55 -5.47 4.52
CA HIS A 89 -19.68 -4.55 4.44
C HIS A 89 -21.04 -5.23 4.61
N LYS A 90 -21.20 -6.45 4.10
CA LYS A 90 -22.48 -7.20 4.22
C LYS A 90 -22.84 -7.50 5.67
N GLU A 91 -21.85 -7.92 6.47
CA GLU A 91 -22.01 -8.19 7.88
C GLU A 91 -22.33 -6.93 8.69
N ILE A 92 -21.66 -5.82 8.36
CA ILE A 92 -21.93 -4.52 8.98
C ILE A 92 -23.31 -4.03 8.56
N ARG A 93 -23.64 -4.10 7.28
CA ARG A 93 -24.95 -3.69 6.73
C ARG A 93 -26.10 -4.41 7.45
N ALA A 94 -25.97 -5.72 7.65
CA ALA A 94 -26.98 -6.52 8.35
C ALA A 94 -27.29 -6.03 9.78
N LYS A 95 -26.31 -5.42 10.47
CA LYS A 95 -26.49 -4.88 11.84
C LYS A 95 -27.29 -3.58 11.89
N PHE A 96 -27.47 -2.90 10.74
CA PHE A 96 -28.11 -1.59 10.65
C PHE A 96 -29.39 -1.56 9.81
N LEU A 97 -29.88 -2.69 9.31
CA LEU A 97 -31.06 -2.78 8.43
C LEU A 97 -32.31 -2.12 9.04
N ASP A 98 -32.51 -2.25 10.35
CA ASP A 98 -33.69 -1.73 11.04
C ASP A 98 -33.59 -0.21 11.33
N ASN A 99 -32.39 0.35 11.36
CA ASN A 99 -32.13 1.70 11.88
C ASN A 99 -31.51 2.66 10.87
N TYR A 100 -31.17 2.18 9.67
CA TYR A 100 -30.55 2.98 8.63
C TYR A 100 -31.03 2.56 7.24
N LYS A 101 -31.44 3.54 6.45
CA LYS A 101 -31.88 3.31 5.07
C LYS A 101 -30.72 3.47 4.09
N PHE A 102 -30.12 2.38 3.70
CA PHE A 102 -29.08 2.38 2.68
C PHE A 102 -29.62 2.88 1.35
N ARG A 103 -28.87 3.79 0.70
CA ARG A 103 -29.22 4.40 -0.59
C ARG A 103 -28.56 3.74 -1.78
N THR A 104 -27.45 3.05 -1.54
CA THR A 104 -26.61 2.39 -2.56
C THR A 104 -26.24 0.97 -2.18
N GLY A 105 -25.72 0.21 -3.13
CA GLY A 105 -25.05 -1.06 -2.87
C GLY A 105 -23.57 -0.91 -2.53
N SER A 106 -23.04 0.33 -2.51
CA SER A 106 -21.61 0.55 -2.19
C SER A 106 -21.24 -0.02 -0.83
N ASP A 107 -20.14 -0.73 -0.80
CA ASP A 107 -19.53 -1.27 0.42
C ASP A 107 -19.14 -0.17 1.41
N CYS A 108 -18.63 0.96 0.93
CA CYS A 108 -18.21 2.09 1.76
C CYS A 108 -19.38 2.81 2.47
N GLU A 109 -20.63 2.63 2.03
CA GLU A 109 -21.78 3.29 2.68
C GLU A 109 -21.96 2.88 4.14
N VAL A 110 -21.46 1.70 4.54
CA VAL A 110 -21.54 1.21 5.93
C VAL A 110 -20.79 2.09 6.94
N ILE A 111 -19.85 2.92 6.47
CA ILE A 111 -19.14 3.89 7.32
C ILE A 111 -20.11 4.95 7.90
N LEU A 112 -21.13 5.33 7.15
CA LEU A 112 -22.12 6.34 7.60
C LEU A 112 -22.93 5.90 8.82
N PRO A 113 -23.60 4.72 8.85
CA PRO A 113 -24.31 4.26 10.04
C PRO A 113 -23.35 3.90 11.20
N LEU A 114 -22.13 3.44 10.92
CA LEU A 114 -21.13 3.27 11.97
C LEU A 114 -20.78 4.60 12.63
N TYR A 115 -20.52 5.66 11.85
CA TYR A 115 -20.28 6.99 12.41
C TYR A 115 -21.46 7.48 13.27
N LYS A 116 -22.69 7.35 12.79
CA LYS A 116 -23.89 7.71 13.57
C LYS A 116 -23.94 7.00 14.94
N LYS A 117 -23.54 5.73 14.98
CA LYS A 117 -23.50 4.93 16.22
C LYS A 117 -22.44 5.42 17.21
N TYR A 118 -21.25 5.82 16.70
CA TYR A 118 -20.11 6.14 17.55
C TYR A 118 -19.91 7.66 17.79
N ARG A 119 -20.61 8.53 17.07
CA ARG A 119 -20.40 9.97 17.16
C ARG A 119 -20.70 10.57 18.54
N GLU A 120 -21.57 9.94 19.34
CA GLU A 120 -21.89 10.40 20.71
C GLU A 120 -20.83 10.00 21.72
N SER A 121 -20.27 8.81 21.60
CA SER A 121 -19.19 8.34 22.48
C SER A 121 -17.82 8.88 22.10
N GLY A 122 -17.64 9.26 20.83
CA GLY A 122 -16.33 9.67 20.29
C GLY A 122 -15.32 8.53 20.14
N ASP A 123 -15.72 7.28 20.36
CA ASP A 123 -14.81 6.12 20.25
C ASP A 123 -14.62 5.70 18.79
N PHE A 124 -13.96 6.58 18.01
CA PHE A 124 -13.69 6.33 16.60
C PHE A 124 -12.65 5.23 16.37
N ALA A 125 -11.78 4.97 17.33
CA ALA A 125 -10.86 3.84 17.25
C ALA A 125 -11.65 2.51 17.18
N GLN A 126 -12.62 2.31 18.08
CA GLN A 126 -13.49 1.13 18.07
C GLN A 126 -14.39 1.08 16.83
N MET A 127 -14.83 2.23 16.33
CA MET A 127 -15.57 2.31 15.07
C MET A 127 -14.76 1.76 13.91
N ILE A 128 -13.54 2.27 13.73
CA ILE A 128 -12.67 1.95 12.59
C ILE A 128 -12.18 0.50 12.69
N GLU A 129 -11.92 -0.01 13.89
CA GLU A 129 -11.52 -1.40 14.13
C GLU A 129 -12.53 -2.42 13.59
N GLN A 130 -13.83 -2.07 13.47
CA GLN A 130 -14.85 -2.94 12.89
C GLN A 130 -14.74 -3.08 11.37
N LEU A 131 -14.04 -2.17 10.70
CA LEU A 131 -13.84 -2.25 9.25
C LEU A 131 -12.77 -3.30 8.94
N SER A 132 -13.08 -4.22 8.03
CA SER A 132 -12.12 -5.11 7.40
C SER A 132 -12.01 -4.69 5.94
N GLY A 133 -10.84 -4.17 5.54
CA GLY A 133 -10.67 -3.63 4.19
C GLY A 133 -9.42 -2.79 4.05
N ILE A 134 -9.22 -2.26 2.86
CA ILE A 134 -8.19 -1.26 2.54
C ILE A 134 -8.89 0.06 2.26
N PHE A 135 -8.56 1.12 2.98
CA PHE A 135 -9.31 2.35 2.88
C PHE A 135 -8.54 3.62 3.30
N ALA A 136 -8.96 4.71 2.69
CA ALA A 136 -8.78 6.05 3.22
C ALA A 136 -10.09 6.82 2.98
N PHE A 137 -10.59 7.53 3.98
CA PHE A 137 -11.83 8.28 3.83
C PHE A 137 -11.81 9.61 4.57
N ALA A 138 -12.66 10.52 4.09
CA ALA A 138 -13.02 11.77 4.75
C ALA A 138 -14.54 11.84 4.87
N LEU A 139 -15.03 11.95 6.11
CA LEU A 139 -16.44 12.09 6.45
C LEU A 139 -16.66 13.48 7.05
N TYR A 140 -17.65 14.21 6.55
CA TYR A 140 -18.09 15.48 7.09
C TYR A 140 -19.49 15.36 7.70
N ASP A 141 -19.63 15.77 8.95
CA ASP A 141 -20.93 15.90 9.64
C ASP A 141 -21.37 17.36 9.57
N SER A 142 -22.32 17.65 8.67
CA SER A 142 -22.80 19.01 8.44
C SER A 142 -23.72 19.53 9.57
N GLU A 143 -24.24 18.64 10.43
CA GLU A 143 -25.04 19.02 11.60
C GLU A 143 -24.16 19.54 12.75
N ARG A 144 -22.95 18.93 12.89
CA ARG A 144 -22.00 19.26 13.97
C ARG A 144 -20.85 20.12 13.51
N ASP A 145 -20.78 20.37 12.21
CA ASP A 145 -19.68 21.09 11.55
C ASP A 145 -18.30 20.52 11.92
N CYS A 146 -18.17 19.19 11.82
CA CYS A 146 -16.93 18.49 12.11
C CYS A 146 -16.65 17.41 11.08
N TYR A 147 -15.40 16.94 11.05
CA TYR A 147 -14.97 15.90 10.11
C TYR A 147 -14.17 14.80 10.79
N LEU A 148 -14.26 13.59 10.23
CA LEU A 148 -13.48 12.42 10.58
C LEU A 148 -12.71 11.95 9.34
N ILE A 149 -11.39 11.85 9.47
CA ILE A 149 -10.49 11.30 8.43
C ILE A 149 -9.84 10.06 9.00
N ALA A 150 -9.75 8.98 8.21
CA ALA A 150 -9.09 7.76 8.64
C ALA A 150 -8.40 7.06 7.47
N ARG A 151 -7.36 6.29 7.80
CA ARG A 151 -6.58 5.48 6.86
C ARG A 151 -6.38 4.08 7.43
N ASP A 152 -6.36 3.08 6.53
CA ASP A 152 -6.15 1.68 6.89
C ASP A 152 -4.85 1.42 7.67
N GLU A 153 -4.75 0.25 8.27
CA GLU A 153 -3.72 -0.14 9.24
C GLU A 153 -2.30 -0.07 8.68
N ILE A 154 -2.12 -0.42 7.42
CA ILE A 154 -0.81 -0.46 6.74
C ILE A 154 -0.59 0.77 5.87
N GLY A 155 -1.67 1.46 5.48
CA GLY A 155 -1.63 2.54 4.51
C GLY A 155 -1.52 2.02 3.07
N VAL A 156 -2.19 0.91 2.77
CA VAL A 156 -2.32 0.37 1.41
C VAL A 156 -2.92 1.42 0.48
N ILE A 157 -3.92 2.16 1.00
CA ILE A 157 -4.48 3.30 0.31
C ILE A 157 -3.68 4.56 0.65
N PRO A 158 -3.14 5.27 -0.36
CA PRO A 158 -2.42 6.50 -0.11
C PRO A 158 -3.35 7.63 0.35
N LEU A 159 -2.86 8.43 1.29
CA LEU A 159 -3.54 9.63 1.77
C LEU A 159 -2.51 10.67 2.18
N TYR A 160 -2.72 11.90 1.73
CA TYR A 160 -1.89 13.06 2.03
C TYR A 160 -2.75 14.15 2.68
N GLN A 161 -2.12 14.95 3.53
CA GLN A 161 -2.71 16.12 4.17
C GLN A 161 -1.87 17.37 3.88
N GLY A 162 -2.51 18.52 3.92
CA GLY A 162 -1.81 19.78 3.68
C GLY A 162 -2.59 21.00 4.18
N TRP A 163 -1.88 22.12 4.23
CA TRP A 163 -2.43 23.41 4.67
C TRP A 163 -2.07 24.51 3.67
N ASP A 164 -3.04 25.33 3.34
CA ASP A 164 -2.80 26.51 2.51
C ASP A 164 -2.27 27.70 3.34
N LYS A 165 -2.01 28.82 2.68
CA LYS A 165 -1.53 30.05 3.34
C LYS A 165 -2.52 30.67 4.32
N ALA A 166 -3.81 30.33 4.19
CA ALA A 166 -4.86 30.79 5.10
C ALA A 166 -5.07 29.85 6.29
N GLY A 167 -4.34 28.72 6.34
CA GLY A 167 -4.46 27.70 7.40
C GLY A 167 -5.61 26.72 7.18
N ARG A 168 -6.26 26.71 6.00
CA ARG A 168 -7.30 25.74 5.68
C ARG A 168 -6.67 24.36 5.51
N TYR A 169 -7.39 23.35 5.95
CA TYR A 169 -6.92 21.97 5.95
C TYR A 169 -7.42 21.21 4.72
N TYR A 170 -6.51 20.52 4.07
CA TYR A 170 -6.79 19.71 2.89
C TYR A 170 -6.33 18.27 3.07
N VAL A 171 -7.07 17.34 2.48
CA VAL A 171 -6.67 15.94 2.33
C VAL A 171 -6.87 15.49 0.89
N ALA A 172 -5.98 14.64 0.40
CA ALA A 172 -6.09 14.09 -0.94
C ALA A 172 -5.50 12.69 -1.05
N SER A 173 -6.02 11.89 -1.97
CA SER A 173 -5.51 10.55 -2.25
C SER A 173 -4.09 10.54 -2.81
N GLU A 174 -3.65 11.59 -3.48
CA GLU A 174 -2.30 11.74 -4.03
C GLU A 174 -1.73 13.14 -3.77
N LEU A 175 -0.41 13.20 -3.58
CA LEU A 175 0.34 14.42 -3.27
C LEU A 175 0.17 15.49 -4.36
N LYS A 176 0.16 15.08 -5.65
CA LYS A 176 0.01 16.01 -6.79
C LYS A 176 -1.24 16.87 -6.71
N ALA A 177 -2.28 16.38 -6.03
CA ALA A 177 -3.50 17.18 -5.86
C ALA A 177 -3.26 18.39 -4.95
N LEU A 178 -2.38 18.26 -3.95
CA LEU A 178 -2.07 19.31 -2.98
C LEU A 178 -0.95 20.26 -3.45
N GLU A 179 -0.09 19.76 -4.34
CA GLU A 179 1.07 20.52 -4.83
C GLU A 179 0.66 21.78 -5.59
N GLY A 180 1.25 22.92 -5.19
CA GLY A 180 0.95 24.25 -5.70
C GLY A 180 -0.18 24.99 -4.95
N ASP A 181 -1.07 24.26 -4.28
CA ASP A 181 -2.20 24.83 -3.54
C ASP A 181 -1.93 24.86 -2.03
N CYS A 182 -1.19 23.89 -1.49
CA CYS A 182 -0.79 23.82 -0.09
C CYS A 182 0.65 24.30 0.12
N THR A 183 0.91 25.00 1.21
CA THR A 183 2.26 25.45 1.63
C THR A 183 2.99 24.37 2.41
N THR A 184 2.25 23.53 3.09
CA THR A 184 2.77 22.36 3.81
C THR A 184 2.01 21.14 3.34
N ILE A 185 2.74 20.07 3.01
CA ILE A 185 2.19 18.78 2.60
C ILE A 185 2.88 17.70 3.41
N GLU A 186 2.11 16.77 3.94
CA GLU A 186 2.57 15.62 4.71
C GLU A 186 1.80 14.39 4.28
N GLU A 187 2.38 13.22 4.45
CA GLU A 187 1.62 11.99 4.37
C GLU A 187 0.74 11.84 5.61
N PHE A 188 -0.54 11.47 5.42
CA PHE A 188 -1.40 11.11 6.55
C PHE A 188 -0.96 9.74 7.09
N PRO A 189 -0.65 9.61 8.39
CA PRO A 189 -0.07 8.38 8.92
C PRO A 189 -1.03 7.19 8.81
N ASN A 190 -0.46 6.02 8.50
CA ASN A 190 -1.21 4.76 8.43
C ASN A 190 -1.71 4.31 9.81
N GLY A 191 -2.82 3.57 9.83
CA GLY A 191 -3.43 3.09 11.08
C GLY A 191 -3.88 4.22 12.01
N CYS A 192 -4.16 5.41 11.46
CA CYS A 192 -4.55 6.60 12.24
C CYS A 192 -5.89 7.17 11.77
N TYR A 193 -6.49 7.94 12.64
CA TYR A 193 -7.62 8.81 12.33
C TYR A 193 -7.41 10.22 12.91
N LEU A 194 -8.12 11.19 12.36
CA LEU A 194 -8.18 12.57 12.84
C LEU A 194 -9.64 12.98 12.93
N PHE A 195 -10.04 13.52 14.09
CA PHE A 195 -11.38 14.07 14.31
C PHE A 195 -11.30 15.53 14.74
N SER A 196 -12.05 16.40 14.05
CA SER A 196 -12.00 17.85 14.29
C SER A 196 -12.95 18.34 15.40
N GLY A 197 -13.93 17.54 15.81
CA GLY A 197 -15.00 17.94 16.76
C GLY A 197 -14.62 17.83 18.24
N GLY A 198 -13.35 17.78 18.61
CA GLY A 198 -12.90 17.56 19.98
C GLY A 198 -12.89 18.82 20.87
N GLY A 199 -13.95 19.05 21.64
CA GLY A 199 -13.77 19.52 23.00
C GLY A 199 -13.24 18.35 23.82
N GLU A 200 -12.21 18.59 24.67
CA GLU A 200 -11.51 17.67 25.55
C GLU A 200 -12.00 16.21 25.59
N LEU A 201 -11.40 15.33 24.77
CA LEU A 201 -11.52 13.88 24.98
C LEU A 201 -10.73 13.53 26.25
N PRO A 202 -11.23 12.63 27.12
CA PRO A 202 -10.50 12.21 28.31
C PRO A 202 -9.19 11.56 27.90
N LEU A 203 -8.08 12.22 28.22
CA LEU A 203 -6.73 11.70 28.08
C LEU A 203 -6.59 10.42 28.91
N ALA A 204 -6.35 9.28 28.27
CA ALA A 204 -5.80 8.12 28.93
C ALA A 204 -4.40 8.51 29.44
N SER A 205 -4.28 8.56 30.78
CA SER A 205 -3.08 8.70 31.61
C SER A 205 -1.91 9.55 31.08
N ALA A 206 -1.89 10.80 31.57
CA ALA A 206 -0.70 11.65 31.53
C ALA A 206 0.29 11.24 32.64
N ALA A 207 1.52 10.92 32.24
CA ALA A 207 2.69 11.13 33.09
C ALA A 207 3.53 12.18 32.35
N ASP A 208 3.79 13.30 33.10
CA ASP A 208 4.62 14.46 32.78
C ASP A 208 3.91 15.69 32.15
N ALA A 209 3.36 16.50 33.08
CA ALA A 209 3.19 17.93 32.85
C ALA A 209 3.59 18.69 34.13
N SER A 210 4.73 19.36 34.12
CA SER A 210 5.09 20.34 35.14
C SER A 210 4.96 21.77 34.59
N SER A 211 4.07 22.52 35.25
CA SER A 211 4.05 23.97 35.50
C SER A 211 4.45 24.98 34.43
N ALA A 212 3.45 25.75 33.94
CA ALA A 212 3.63 27.15 33.58
C ALA A 212 2.34 27.96 33.85
N THR A 213 2.46 29.02 34.62
CA THR A 213 1.43 29.99 35.00
C THR A 213 1.06 30.94 33.84
N PRO A 214 -0.20 31.38 33.69
CA PRO A 214 -0.58 32.28 32.59
C PRO A 214 -0.34 33.74 32.95
N THR A 215 0.37 34.46 32.08
CA THR A 215 0.40 35.94 32.07
C THR A 215 -0.52 36.47 30.98
N ALA A 216 -1.42 37.35 31.36
CA ALA A 216 -2.38 38.00 30.47
C ALA A 216 -1.69 39.06 29.59
N GLY A 217 -1.88 38.89 28.24
CA GLY A 217 -1.54 39.88 27.23
C GLY A 217 -2.20 39.47 25.93
N ALA A 218 -3.13 40.27 25.41
CA ALA A 218 -3.87 40.00 24.19
C ALA A 218 -2.92 39.96 22.99
N THR A 219 -2.62 38.77 22.50
CA THR A 219 -1.96 38.48 21.23
C THR A 219 -3.02 38.13 20.16
N PRO A 220 -2.78 38.37 18.86
CA PRO A 220 -3.72 38.00 17.79
C PRO A 220 -4.04 36.51 17.88
N ALA A 221 -5.30 36.15 17.67
CA ALA A 221 -5.81 34.79 17.78
C ALA A 221 -4.89 33.81 17.03
N THR A 222 -4.25 32.94 17.78
CA THR A 222 -3.53 31.80 17.23
C THR A 222 -4.54 30.96 16.44
N PRO A 223 -4.25 30.55 15.20
CA PRO A 223 -5.13 29.65 14.48
C PRO A 223 -5.44 28.42 15.35
N PRO A 224 -6.66 27.88 15.33
CA PRO A 224 -7.03 26.72 16.13
C PRO A 224 -5.99 25.61 15.89
N ALA A 225 -5.48 25.03 16.99
CA ALA A 225 -4.51 23.95 16.89
C ALA A 225 -5.18 22.78 16.14
N ILE A 226 -4.63 22.43 14.98
CA ILE A 226 -5.12 21.31 14.20
C ILE A 226 -5.00 20.04 15.02
N PRO A 227 -6.07 19.23 15.16
CA PRO A 227 -5.99 17.97 15.90
C PRO A 227 -4.92 17.09 15.28
N LYS A 228 -4.12 16.42 16.12
CA LYS A 228 -3.13 15.46 15.63
C LYS A 228 -3.80 14.13 15.31
N PRO A 229 -3.37 13.41 14.27
CA PRO A 229 -3.83 12.06 14.01
C PRO A 229 -3.59 11.14 15.22
N ILE A 230 -4.60 10.33 15.55
CA ILE A 230 -4.60 9.37 16.67
C ILE A 230 -4.47 7.97 16.08
N ARG A 231 -3.53 7.19 16.61
CA ARG A 231 -3.34 5.80 16.16
C ARG A 231 -4.47 4.91 16.70
N TRP A 232 -5.22 4.26 15.81
CA TRP A 232 -6.27 3.30 16.15
C TRP A 232 -5.79 1.85 16.04
N TYR A 233 -4.82 1.58 15.15
CA TYR A 233 -4.25 0.24 14.96
C TYR A 233 -3.04 0.04 15.86
N ASN A 234 -3.23 -0.65 16.97
CA ASN A 234 -2.18 -1.01 17.92
C ASN A 234 -2.23 -2.51 18.18
N ARG A 235 -1.12 -3.21 17.97
CA ARG A 235 -1.04 -4.65 18.13
C ARG A 235 0.09 -5.06 19.07
N ASP A 236 -0.21 -6.00 19.95
CA ASP A 236 0.76 -6.57 20.90
C ASP A 236 1.89 -7.33 20.19
N TRP A 237 1.65 -7.92 19.01
CA TRP A 237 2.68 -8.57 18.20
C TRP A 237 3.77 -7.61 17.70
N GLU A 238 3.61 -6.32 17.77
CA GLU A 238 4.70 -5.35 17.50
C GLU A 238 5.88 -5.55 18.47
N SER A 239 5.62 -6.07 19.68
CA SER A 239 6.65 -6.45 20.64
C SER A 239 7.07 -7.91 20.47
N TYR A 240 8.38 -8.15 20.33
CA TYR A 240 8.94 -9.50 20.33
C TYR A 240 8.56 -10.29 21.58
N GLU A 241 8.47 -9.64 22.73
CA GLU A 241 8.13 -10.28 24.01
C GLU A 241 6.77 -10.98 23.99
N SER A 242 5.82 -10.47 23.21
CA SER A 242 4.48 -11.03 23.07
C SER A 242 4.42 -12.26 22.16
N VAL A 243 5.38 -12.43 21.25
CA VAL A 243 5.36 -13.50 20.25
C VAL A 243 6.44 -14.56 20.43
N LYS A 244 7.50 -14.30 21.22
CA LYS A 244 8.61 -15.22 21.44
C LYS A 244 8.18 -16.57 22.02
N ALA A 245 7.10 -16.59 22.82
CA ALA A 245 6.54 -17.79 23.43
C ALA A 245 5.39 -18.40 22.65
N SER A 246 5.05 -17.90 21.47
CA SER A 246 4.05 -18.51 20.60
C SER A 246 4.42 -19.96 20.28
N PRO A 247 3.44 -20.87 20.18
CA PRO A 247 3.70 -22.27 19.82
C PRO A 247 4.50 -22.38 18.53
N ARG A 248 5.46 -23.29 18.49
CA ARG A 248 6.27 -23.59 17.31
C ARG A 248 5.53 -24.51 16.35
N ALA A 249 5.61 -24.21 15.07
CA ALA A 249 5.17 -25.12 14.00
C ALA A 249 6.17 -26.24 13.75
N THR A 250 7.47 -25.93 13.95
CA THR A 250 8.58 -26.85 13.72
C THR A 250 9.47 -26.99 14.94
N ASP A 251 10.21 -28.10 15.00
CA ASP A 251 11.34 -28.25 15.91
C ASP A 251 12.61 -27.54 15.38
N ASP A 252 13.73 -27.65 16.12
CA ASP A 252 15.00 -27.03 15.73
C ASP A 252 15.66 -27.69 14.52
N LYS A 253 15.16 -28.87 14.08
CA LYS A 253 15.59 -29.54 12.86
C LYS A 253 14.74 -29.19 11.65
N GLY A 254 13.65 -28.42 11.84
CA GLY A 254 12.71 -28.06 10.80
C GLY A 254 11.63 -29.12 10.54
N GLU A 255 11.51 -30.14 11.42
CA GLU A 255 10.42 -31.11 11.32
C GLU A 255 9.13 -30.55 11.88
N VAL A 256 8.00 -30.83 11.21
CA VAL A 256 6.68 -30.34 11.62
C VAL A 256 6.25 -31.02 12.91
N ILE A 257 6.07 -30.24 13.98
CA ILE A 257 5.56 -30.69 15.28
C ILE A 257 4.13 -30.23 15.56
N ASN A 258 3.66 -29.19 14.85
CA ASN A 258 2.31 -28.67 15.00
C ASN A 258 1.70 -28.30 13.63
N PRO A 259 1.12 -29.25 12.91
CA PRO A 259 0.53 -29.00 11.59
C PRO A 259 -0.67 -28.03 11.63
N GLY A 260 -1.36 -27.89 12.76
CA GLY A 260 -2.47 -26.96 12.91
C GLY A 260 -2.06 -25.48 12.75
N ILE A 261 -0.80 -25.14 13.00
CA ILE A 261 -0.29 -23.79 12.75
C ILE A 261 -0.16 -23.54 11.24
N ILE A 262 0.33 -24.51 10.48
CA ILE A 262 0.45 -24.45 9.02
C ILE A 262 -0.93 -24.33 8.39
N GLU A 263 -1.90 -25.13 8.87
CA GLU A 263 -3.29 -25.06 8.44
C GLU A 263 -3.93 -23.71 8.76
N LYS A 264 -3.63 -23.11 9.92
CA LYS A 264 -4.10 -21.76 10.27
C LYS A 264 -3.57 -20.70 9.30
N VAL A 265 -2.31 -20.77 8.88
CA VAL A 265 -1.74 -19.88 7.88
C VAL A 265 -2.47 -20.04 6.54
N ARG A 266 -2.66 -21.29 6.10
CA ARG A 266 -3.41 -21.59 4.87
C ARG A 266 -4.82 -21.04 4.90
N ASN A 267 -5.59 -21.39 5.91
CA ASN A 267 -6.99 -20.99 6.03
C ASN A 267 -7.15 -19.46 6.14
N GLY A 268 -6.24 -18.80 6.85
CA GLY A 268 -6.23 -17.33 6.95
C GLY A 268 -5.99 -16.65 5.62
N LEU A 269 -5.00 -17.09 4.84
CA LEU A 269 -4.75 -16.51 3.52
C LEU A 269 -5.86 -16.84 2.51
N GLU A 270 -6.40 -18.05 2.52
CA GLU A 270 -7.55 -18.42 1.70
C GLU A 270 -8.77 -17.53 2.02
N ALA A 271 -9.02 -17.25 3.30
CA ALA A 271 -10.10 -16.36 3.73
C ALA A 271 -9.87 -14.92 3.24
N ALA A 272 -8.66 -14.39 3.37
CA ALA A 272 -8.28 -13.06 2.89
C ALA A 272 -8.46 -12.94 1.37
N VAL A 273 -7.96 -13.90 0.58
CA VAL A 273 -8.18 -13.93 -0.87
C VAL A 273 -9.66 -13.95 -1.19
N LYS A 274 -10.42 -14.85 -0.55
CA LYS A 274 -11.86 -14.98 -0.80
C LYS A 274 -12.61 -13.68 -0.51
N ALA A 275 -12.33 -13.00 0.60
CA ALA A 275 -12.95 -11.72 0.93
C ALA A 275 -12.64 -10.66 -0.12
N GLN A 276 -11.41 -10.64 -0.63
CA GLN A 276 -10.94 -9.69 -1.63
C GLN A 276 -11.37 -10.00 -3.07
N LEU A 277 -12.10 -11.09 -3.32
CA LEU A 277 -12.75 -11.35 -4.63
C LEU A 277 -14.07 -10.60 -4.82
N MET A 278 -14.50 -9.82 -3.85
CA MET A 278 -15.68 -8.95 -3.91
C MET A 278 -15.58 -7.99 -5.11
N SER A 279 -16.40 -8.20 -6.14
CA SER A 279 -16.37 -7.39 -7.36
C SER A 279 -17.60 -7.62 -8.25
N ASP A 280 -18.16 -6.53 -8.78
CA ASP A 280 -19.21 -6.54 -9.81
C ASP A 280 -18.65 -6.37 -11.23
N VAL A 281 -17.32 -6.37 -11.36
CA VAL A 281 -16.61 -6.19 -12.64
C VAL A 281 -15.53 -7.27 -12.81
N PRO A 282 -15.07 -7.50 -14.04
CA PRO A 282 -13.98 -8.44 -14.32
C PRO A 282 -12.69 -8.11 -13.57
N TYR A 283 -12.01 -9.16 -13.10
CA TYR A 283 -10.73 -9.06 -12.39
C TYR A 283 -9.71 -10.11 -12.87
N GLY A 284 -8.45 -9.91 -12.51
CA GLY A 284 -7.36 -10.82 -12.82
C GLY A 284 -6.36 -10.94 -11.66
N VAL A 285 -5.23 -11.57 -11.93
CA VAL A 285 -4.12 -11.71 -10.96
C VAL A 285 -2.80 -11.30 -11.58
N LEU A 286 -1.93 -10.68 -10.80
CA LEU A 286 -0.53 -10.49 -11.16
C LEU A 286 0.25 -11.78 -10.85
N LEU A 287 1.01 -12.28 -11.81
CA LEU A 287 1.68 -13.58 -11.72
C LEU A 287 3.12 -13.47 -12.24
N SER A 288 4.08 -13.30 -11.33
CA SER A 288 5.51 -13.27 -11.66
C SER A 288 6.17 -14.66 -11.68
N GLY A 289 5.44 -15.71 -11.32
CA GLY A 289 5.98 -17.05 -11.15
C GLY A 289 6.84 -17.21 -9.88
N GLY A 290 6.89 -16.20 -9.01
CA GLY A 290 7.38 -16.31 -7.64
C GLY A 290 6.35 -17.01 -6.75
N LEU A 291 6.79 -17.48 -5.57
CA LEU A 291 5.94 -18.19 -4.61
C LEU A 291 4.64 -17.41 -4.30
N ASP A 292 4.78 -16.14 -3.92
CA ASP A 292 3.69 -15.33 -3.38
C ASP A 292 2.58 -15.09 -4.41
N SER A 293 2.95 -14.62 -5.59
CA SER A 293 2.02 -14.37 -6.70
C SER A 293 1.35 -15.67 -7.17
N SER A 294 2.08 -16.78 -7.16
CA SER A 294 1.56 -18.09 -7.55
C SER A 294 0.56 -18.65 -6.55
N ILE A 295 0.79 -18.46 -5.23
CA ILE A 295 -0.18 -18.81 -4.19
C ILE A 295 -1.45 -17.99 -4.37
N ILE A 296 -1.36 -16.67 -4.53
CA ILE A 296 -2.52 -15.81 -4.74
C ILE A 296 -3.29 -16.25 -6.00
N ALA A 297 -2.59 -16.53 -7.10
CA ALA A 297 -3.23 -16.99 -8.34
C ALA A 297 -3.93 -18.35 -8.17
N ALA A 298 -3.29 -19.31 -7.51
CA ALA A 298 -3.87 -20.65 -7.27
C ALA A 298 -5.11 -20.60 -6.36
N VAL A 299 -5.04 -19.83 -5.26
CA VAL A 299 -6.17 -19.64 -4.36
C VAL A 299 -7.30 -18.86 -5.05
N THR A 300 -6.97 -17.83 -5.83
CA THR A 300 -7.95 -17.08 -6.63
C THR A 300 -8.66 -18.02 -7.62
N GLN A 301 -7.92 -18.86 -8.35
CA GLN A 301 -8.50 -19.83 -9.28
C GLN A 301 -9.46 -20.80 -8.60
N LYS A 302 -9.14 -21.24 -7.37
CA LYS A 302 -10.01 -22.11 -6.56
C LYS A 302 -11.39 -21.49 -6.30
N TYR A 303 -11.44 -20.16 -6.08
CA TYR A 303 -12.67 -19.45 -5.69
C TYR A 303 -13.31 -18.64 -6.83
N SER A 304 -12.62 -18.38 -7.93
CA SER A 304 -13.08 -17.51 -9.02
C SER A 304 -14.22 -18.06 -9.88
N GLN A 305 -14.55 -19.34 -9.74
CA GLN A 305 -15.57 -19.98 -10.57
C GLN A 305 -17.01 -19.55 -10.24
N LYS A 306 -17.22 -18.89 -9.09
CA LYS A 306 -18.52 -18.37 -8.65
C LYS A 306 -18.40 -16.92 -8.21
N ARG A 307 -19.46 -16.14 -8.42
CA ARG A 307 -19.52 -14.77 -7.90
C ARG A 307 -19.68 -14.84 -6.38
N ILE A 308 -18.81 -14.16 -5.65
CA ILE A 308 -18.86 -14.09 -4.18
C ILE A 308 -19.90 -13.07 -3.71
N GLU A 309 -20.18 -12.06 -4.55
CA GLU A 309 -21.10 -10.96 -4.23
C GLU A 309 -22.57 -11.35 -4.15
N THR A 310 -22.97 -12.34 -4.90
CA THR A 310 -24.34 -12.81 -4.88
C THR A 310 -24.40 -14.16 -4.17
N ASP A 311 -25.37 -14.37 -3.26
CA ASP A 311 -25.76 -15.70 -2.80
C ASP A 311 -26.33 -16.53 -3.98
N SER A 312 -26.26 -15.97 -5.17
CA SER A 312 -26.76 -16.57 -6.39
C SER A 312 -25.80 -17.66 -6.88
N LYS A 313 -26.39 -18.68 -7.50
CA LYS A 313 -25.67 -19.75 -8.18
C LYS A 313 -25.10 -19.28 -9.55
N GLU A 314 -25.00 -17.96 -9.78
CA GLU A 314 -24.55 -17.41 -11.04
C GLU A 314 -23.05 -17.64 -11.24
N ALA A 315 -22.69 -17.97 -12.47
CA ALA A 315 -21.31 -18.13 -12.89
C ALA A 315 -20.54 -16.81 -12.80
N ALA A 316 -19.21 -16.89 -12.59
CA ALA A 316 -18.34 -15.73 -12.64
C ALA A 316 -18.49 -14.96 -13.98
N TRP A 317 -18.21 -13.67 -13.98
CA TRP A 317 -18.22 -12.81 -15.17
C TRP A 317 -17.30 -13.34 -16.29
N TRP A 318 -16.19 -14.00 -15.89
CA TRP A 318 -15.22 -14.61 -16.78
C TRP A 318 -15.21 -16.12 -16.58
N PRO A 319 -15.32 -16.91 -17.64
CA PRO A 319 -15.27 -18.37 -17.53
C PRO A 319 -13.87 -18.87 -17.10
N ARG A 320 -12.84 -18.02 -17.20
CA ARG A 320 -11.45 -18.33 -16.83
C ARG A 320 -10.80 -17.13 -16.17
N LEU A 321 -9.97 -17.38 -15.15
CA LEU A 321 -9.15 -16.36 -14.50
C LEU A 321 -8.03 -15.91 -15.46
N HIS A 322 -7.86 -14.61 -15.61
CA HIS A 322 -6.76 -14.01 -16.36
C HIS A 322 -5.58 -13.72 -15.44
N SER A 323 -4.38 -14.10 -15.84
CA SER A 323 -3.14 -13.78 -15.15
C SER A 323 -2.20 -12.95 -16.03
N PHE A 324 -1.42 -12.07 -15.41
CA PHE A 324 -0.60 -11.10 -16.10
C PHE A 324 0.83 -11.12 -15.56
N ALA A 325 1.80 -11.17 -16.46
CA ALA A 325 3.22 -11.03 -16.19
C ALA A 325 3.84 -9.97 -17.10
N VAL A 326 4.92 -9.34 -16.66
CA VAL A 326 5.66 -8.35 -17.44
C VAL A 326 7.16 -8.61 -17.34
N GLY A 327 7.88 -8.41 -18.41
CA GLY A 327 9.33 -8.54 -18.43
C GLY A 327 9.95 -8.23 -19.77
N LEU A 328 11.27 -8.16 -19.79
CA LEU A 328 12.05 -8.17 -21.01
C LEU A 328 11.98 -9.56 -21.65
N GLU A 329 12.22 -9.66 -22.94
CA GLU A 329 12.27 -10.97 -23.62
C GLU A 329 13.27 -11.91 -22.94
N GLY A 330 12.85 -13.13 -22.66
CA GLY A 330 13.66 -14.13 -21.98
C GLY A 330 13.87 -13.92 -20.47
N SER A 331 13.11 -13.01 -19.84
CA SER A 331 13.23 -12.79 -18.40
C SER A 331 12.87 -14.03 -17.57
N PRO A 332 13.55 -14.28 -16.44
CA PRO A 332 13.32 -15.47 -15.62
C PRO A 332 11.91 -15.50 -15.02
N ASP A 333 11.32 -14.34 -14.75
CA ASP A 333 9.96 -14.25 -14.22
C ASP A 333 8.91 -14.63 -15.27
N LEU A 334 9.06 -14.24 -16.53
CA LEU A 334 8.13 -14.67 -17.59
C LEU A 334 8.12 -16.18 -17.78
N ILE A 335 9.32 -16.79 -17.74
CA ILE A 335 9.47 -18.27 -17.87
C ILE A 335 8.77 -18.98 -16.70
N ALA A 336 8.98 -18.51 -15.47
CA ALA A 336 8.37 -19.10 -14.28
C ALA A 336 6.85 -18.83 -14.23
N ALA A 337 6.41 -17.62 -14.62
CA ALA A 337 5.01 -17.26 -14.68
C ALA A 337 4.23 -18.16 -15.66
N ARG A 338 4.78 -18.44 -16.84
CA ARG A 338 4.19 -19.35 -17.81
C ARG A 338 3.95 -20.74 -17.21
N LYS A 339 4.96 -21.31 -16.55
CA LYS A 339 4.84 -22.63 -15.92
C LYS A 339 3.78 -22.65 -14.81
N ALA A 340 3.76 -21.59 -13.96
CA ALA A 340 2.76 -21.47 -12.92
C ALA A 340 1.34 -21.32 -13.54
N ALA A 341 1.19 -20.50 -14.56
CA ALA A 341 -0.08 -20.28 -15.24
C ALA A 341 -0.63 -21.55 -15.90
N ASP A 342 0.22 -22.32 -16.58
CA ASP A 342 -0.16 -23.59 -17.22
C ASP A 342 -0.63 -24.62 -16.18
N TYR A 343 0.04 -24.70 -15.02
CA TYR A 343 -0.35 -25.58 -13.93
C TYR A 343 -1.67 -25.15 -13.28
N ILE A 344 -1.84 -23.86 -12.98
CA ILE A 344 -3.04 -23.30 -12.35
C ILE A 344 -4.23 -23.30 -13.32
N GLY A 345 -3.99 -23.23 -14.61
CA GLY A 345 -5.01 -23.21 -15.66
C GLY A 345 -5.60 -21.81 -15.92
N THR A 346 -4.80 -20.75 -15.77
CA THR A 346 -5.21 -19.38 -16.07
C THR A 346 -5.07 -19.05 -17.56
N VAL A 347 -5.78 -18.02 -18.03
CA VAL A 347 -5.50 -17.38 -19.34
C VAL A 347 -4.36 -16.39 -19.12
N HIS A 348 -3.16 -16.80 -19.47
CA HIS A 348 -1.94 -16.06 -19.19
C HIS A 348 -1.57 -15.06 -20.27
N HIS A 349 -1.24 -13.83 -19.85
CA HIS A 349 -0.81 -12.73 -20.69
C HIS A 349 0.61 -12.29 -20.31
N GLU A 350 1.54 -12.50 -21.24
CA GLU A 350 2.90 -11.97 -21.12
C GLU A 350 2.98 -10.61 -21.79
N VAL A 351 3.40 -9.61 -21.04
CA VAL A 351 3.61 -8.25 -21.54
C VAL A 351 5.10 -8.01 -21.67
N HIS A 352 5.57 -7.91 -22.89
CA HIS A 352 6.96 -7.56 -23.18
C HIS A 352 7.10 -6.05 -23.29
N PHE A 353 8.17 -5.52 -22.77
CA PHE A 353 8.57 -4.13 -22.95
C PHE A 353 10.02 -4.05 -23.39
N THR A 354 10.37 -2.96 -24.07
CA THR A 354 11.74 -2.62 -24.42
C THR A 354 12.35 -1.69 -23.39
N ILE A 355 13.67 -1.73 -23.24
CA ILE A 355 14.39 -0.79 -22.36
C ILE A 355 14.08 0.67 -22.73
N GLN A 356 13.95 0.98 -24.03
CA GLN A 356 13.63 2.33 -24.48
C GLN A 356 12.23 2.78 -24.01
N GLU A 357 11.20 1.92 -24.16
CA GLU A 357 9.85 2.21 -23.63
C GLU A 357 9.87 2.47 -22.11
N ALA A 358 10.67 1.70 -21.38
CA ALA A 358 10.81 1.89 -19.95
C ALA A 358 11.51 3.22 -19.59
N LEU A 359 12.58 3.59 -20.33
CA LEU A 359 13.27 4.87 -20.14
C LEU A 359 12.37 6.06 -20.49
N ASP A 360 11.61 5.97 -21.56
CA ASP A 360 10.68 7.02 -22.00
C ASP A 360 9.52 7.20 -20.99
N ALA A 361 9.12 6.15 -20.29
CA ALA A 361 8.05 6.19 -19.29
C ALA A 361 8.49 6.78 -17.93
N LEU A 362 9.80 6.93 -17.64
CA LEU A 362 10.29 7.37 -16.33
C LEU A 362 9.63 8.67 -15.81
N PRO A 363 9.49 9.75 -16.61
CA PRO A 363 8.84 10.96 -16.13
C PRO A 363 7.37 10.75 -15.72
N ASP A 364 6.62 9.97 -16.49
CA ASP A 364 5.23 9.63 -16.19
C ASP A 364 5.13 8.74 -14.96
N VAL A 365 6.03 7.76 -14.84
CA VAL A 365 6.10 6.89 -13.66
C VAL A 365 6.34 7.73 -12.41
N ILE A 366 7.37 8.58 -12.39
CA ILE A 366 7.70 9.46 -11.26
C ILE A 366 6.53 10.41 -10.93
N TYR A 367 5.83 10.93 -11.93
CA TYR A 367 4.63 11.75 -11.74
C TYR A 367 3.52 10.97 -11.01
N HIS A 368 3.29 9.72 -11.41
CA HIS A 368 2.22 8.91 -10.82
C HIS A 368 2.58 8.36 -9.44
N ILE A 369 3.80 7.84 -9.26
CA ILE A 369 4.21 7.25 -7.97
C ILE A 369 4.60 8.30 -6.93
N GLU A 370 4.93 9.54 -7.34
CA GLU A 370 5.26 10.67 -6.45
C GLU A 370 6.45 10.39 -5.51
N THR A 371 7.45 9.70 -6.03
CA THR A 371 8.70 9.42 -5.31
C THR A 371 9.88 9.34 -6.29
N TYR A 372 11.08 9.53 -5.77
CA TYR A 372 12.34 9.32 -6.49
C TYR A 372 13.21 8.23 -5.84
N ASP A 373 12.63 7.44 -4.93
CA ASP A 373 13.31 6.26 -4.36
C ASP A 373 13.70 5.28 -5.48
N ILE A 374 14.98 4.88 -5.49
CA ILE A 374 15.55 4.10 -6.58
C ILE A 374 14.83 2.77 -6.79
N THR A 375 14.60 2.02 -5.71
CA THR A 375 13.98 0.69 -5.78
C THR A 375 12.53 0.79 -6.22
N THR A 376 11.82 1.79 -5.72
CA THR A 376 10.43 2.05 -6.07
C THR A 376 10.30 2.43 -7.55
N VAL A 377 11.14 3.33 -8.07
CA VAL A 377 11.12 3.72 -9.50
C VAL A 377 11.44 2.54 -10.40
N ARG A 378 12.50 1.76 -10.10
CA ARG A 378 12.91 0.60 -10.87
C ARG A 378 11.80 -0.45 -11.00
N ALA A 379 11.09 -0.73 -9.91
CA ALA A 379 10.01 -1.71 -9.87
C ALA A 379 8.67 -1.16 -10.39
N SER A 380 8.41 0.13 -10.20
CA SER A 380 7.16 0.76 -10.69
C SER A 380 7.08 0.84 -12.21
N THR A 381 8.20 1.02 -12.89
CA THR A 381 8.22 1.21 -14.34
C THR A 381 7.62 0.02 -15.10
N PRO A 382 8.06 -1.24 -14.90
CA PRO A 382 7.40 -2.38 -15.55
C PRO A 382 5.95 -2.56 -15.10
N MET A 383 5.62 -2.30 -13.84
CA MET A 383 4.24 -2.40 -13.34
C MET A 383 3.31 -1.35 -13.98
N TYR A 384 3.79 -0.14 -14.21
CA TYR A 384 3.07 0.92 -14.92
C TYR A 384 2.76 0.52 -16.36
N LEU A 385 3.74 -0.06 -17.07
CA LEU A 385 3.56 -0.54 -18.45
C LEU A 385 2.58 -1.73 -18.51
N LEU A 386 2.65 -2.64 -17.53
CA LEU A 386 1.71 -3.75 -17.37
C LEU A 386 0.28 -3.27 -17.16
N ALA A 387 0.09 -2.30 -16.27
CA ALA A 387 -1.22 -1.75 -15.92
C ALA A 387 -1.95 -1.15 -17.13
N ARG A 388 -1.21 -0.52 -18.05
CA ARG A 388 -1.73 -0.02 -19.34
C ARG A 388 -2.39 -1.12 -20.15
N VAL A 389 -1.75 -2.29 -20.24
CA VAL A 389 -2.28 -3.45 -20.99
C VAL A 389 -3.50 -4.03 -20.27
N ILE A 390 -3.44 -4.23 -18.96
CA ILE A 390 -4.57 -4.71 -18.16
C ILE A 390 -5.80 -3.83 -18.37
N LYS A 391 -5.62 -2.50 -18.32
CA LYS A 391 -6.69 -1.53 -18.58
C LYS A 391 -7.27 -1.66 -19.98
N SER A 392 -6.44 -1.85 -21.01
CA SER A 392 -6.88 -1.99 -22.40
C SER A 392 -7.77 -3.21 -22.63
N MET A 393 -7.65 -4.23 -21.77
CA MET A 393 -8.48 -5.43 -21.77
C MET A 393 -9.81 -5.26 -21.00
N GLY A 394 -10.09 -4.08 -20.46
CA GLY A 394 -11.30 -3.79 -19.69
C GLY A 394 -11.31 -4.34 -18.26
N ILE A 395 -10.17 -4.80 -17.76
CA ILE A 395 -10.02 -5.30 -16.38
C ILE A 395 -9.76 -4.09 -15.46
N LYS A 396 -10.53 -4.02 -14.39
CA LYS A 396 -10.47 -2.90 -13.43
C LYS A 396 -9.81 -3.24 -12.10
N MET A 397 -9.60 -4.52 -11.82
CA MET A 397 -9.04 -4.98 -10.54
C MET A 397 -8.14 -6.19 -10.75
N VAL A 398 -7.02 -6.23 -10.01
CA VAL A 398 -6.12 -7.39 -9.95
C VAL A 398 -5.71 -7.69 -8.52
N LEU A 399 -5.47 -8.97 -8.20
CA LEU A 399 -4.88 -9.38 -6.94
C LEU A 399 -3.37 -9.53 -7.12
N SER A 400 -2.62 -9.16 -6.08
CA SER A 400 -1.15 -9.19 -6.05
C SER A 400 -0.62 -9.95 -4.83
N GLY A 401 0.60 -10.48 -4.93
CA GLY A 401 1.32 -11.14 -3.83
C GLY A 401 2.12 -10.20 -2.93
N GLU A 402 1.88 -8.89 -3.00
CA GLU A 402 2.59 -7.90 -2.16
C GLU A 402 2.34 -8.11 -0.66
N GLY A 403 3.34 -7.82 0.17
CA GLY A 403 3.27 -7.93 1.63
C GLY A 403 3.78 -9.26 2.19
N SER A 404 3.92 -10.29 1.36
CA SER A 404 4.40 -11.60 1.81
C SER A 404 5.84 -11.58 2.33
N ASP A 405 6.71 -10.84 1.67
CA ASP A 405 8.13 -10.74 2.04
C ASP A 405 8.32 -10.08 3.40
N GLU A 406 7.51 -9.10 3.70
CA GLU A 406 7.51 -8.35 4.96
C GLU A 406 6.91 -9.14 6.12
N LEU A 407 5.93 -10.00 5.86
CA LEU A 407 5.32 -10.84 6.89
C LEU A 407 6.16 -12.06 7.24
N PHE A 408 6.86 -12.63 6.27
CA PHE A 408 7.55 -13.92 6.40
C PHE A 408 9.07 -13.84 6.20
N GLY A 409 9.65 -12.64 6.12
CA GLY A 409 11.09 -12.45 5.95
C GLY A 409 11.61 -13.03 4.63
N GLY A 410 10.91 -12.75 3.52
CA GLY A 410 11.21 -13.33 2.22
C GLY A 410 12.40 -12.70 1.49
N TYR A 411 12.82 -11.50 1.83
CA TYR A 411 14.00 -10.89 1.24
C TYR A 411 15.26 -11.60 1.70
N LEU A 412 16.19 -11.83 0.78
CA LEU A 412 17.39 -12.63 1.05
C LEU A 412 18.30 -12.09 2.15
N TYR A 413 18.25 -10.79 2.42
CA TYR A 413 19.01 -10.21 3.52
C TYR A 413 18.56 -10.73 4.90
N PHE A 414 17.31 -11.20 5.05
CA PHE A 414 16.84 -11.83 6.29
C PHE A 414 17.60 -13.12 6.64
N HIS A 415 18.29 -13.74 5.66
CA HIS A 415 19.19 -14.87 5.95
C HIS A 415 20.37 -14.48 6.87
N LYS A 416 20.65 -13.19 6.99
CA LYS A 416 21.70 -12.63 7.86
C LYS A 416 21.18 -12.23 9.24
N ALA A 417 19.88 -12.36 9.51
CA ALA A 417 19.32 -12.03 10.82
C ALA A 417 20.03 -12.85 11.92
N PRO A 418 20.60 -12.19 12.94
CA PRO A 418 21.45 -12.87 13.92
C PRO A 418 20.64 -13.76 14.88
N ASN A 419 19.37 -13.46 15.09
CA ASN A 419 18.47 -14.18 15.98
C ASN A 419 17.00 -13.83 15.72
N ALA A 420 16.09 -14.57 16.37
CA ALA A 420 14.65 -14.41 16.19
C ALA A 420 14.11 -13.04 16.63
N ARG A 421 14.74 -12.37 17.61
CA ARG A 421 14.36 -11.02 18.05
C ARG A 421 14.64 -10.00 16.94
N GLU A 422 15.89 -9.94 16.49
CA GLU A 422 16.29 -9.00 15.43
C GLU A 422 15.48 -9.23 14.14
N PHE A 423 15.23 -10.50 13.81
CA PHE A 423 14.38 -10.89 12.69
C PHE A 423 12.96 -10.31 12.83
N HIS A 424 12.31 -10.52 13.98
CA HIS A 424 10.95 -10.04 14.22
C HIS A 424 10.87 -8.51 14.24
N GLU A 425 11.78 -7.85 14.93
CA GLU A 425 11.83 -6.39 14.99
C GLU A 425 12.05 -5.76 13.61
N GLU A 426 12.80 -6.44 12.72
CA GLU A 426 12.94 -5.99 11.33
C GLU A 426 11.64 -6.16 10.54
N LEU A 427 10.89 -7.26 10.71
CA LEU A 427 9.57 -7.40 10.09
C LEU A 427 8.65 -6.25 10.53
N VAL A 428 8.63 -5.91 11.81
CA VAL A 428 7.82 -4.80 12.33
C VAL A 428 8.26 -3.47 11.70
N ARG A 429 9.57 -3.19 11.60
CA ARG A 429 10.10 -1.99 10.94
C ARG A 429 9.69 -1.91 9.47
N LYS A 430 9.76 -3.04 8.74
CA LYS A 430 9.34 -3.11 7.33
C LYS A 430 7.85 -2.85 7.19
N MET A 431 7.02 -3.52 8.00
CA MET A 431 5.56 -3.34 7.97
C MET A 431 5.15 -1.90 8.26
N SER A 432 5.78 -1.24 9.23
CA SER A 432 5.46 0.15 9.61
C SER A 432 5.75 1.17 8.51
N LYS A 433 6.61 0.83 7.53
CA LYS A 433 7.02 1.71 6.42
C LYS A 433 6.57 1.23 5.04
N LEU A 434 5.83 0.14 4.98
CA LEU A 434 5.47 -0.51 3.71
C LEU A 434 4.66 0.41 2.78
N HIS A 435 3.88 1.32 3.36
CA HIS A 435 3.12 2.34 2.63
C HIS A 435 3.98 3.33 1.84
N LEU A 436 5.26 3.51 2.22
CA LEU A 436 6.21 4.41 1.53
C LEU A 436 6.88 3.77 0.31
N TYR A 437 6.85 2.44 0.20
CA TYR A 437 7.59 1.66 -0.80
C TYR A 437 6.67 0.72 -1.60
N ASP A 438 6.51 -0.52 -1.17
CA ASP A 438 5.83 -1.56 -1.97
C ASP A 438 4.33 -1.33 -2.10
N CYS A 439 3.64 -0.87 -1.04
CA CYS A 439 2.22 -0.48 -1.16
C CYS A 439 2.04 0.73 -2.07
N LEU A 440 2.89 1.76 -1.92
CA LEU A 440 2.85 2.94 -2.77
C LEU A 440 3.06 2.56 -4.24
N ARG A 441 4.09 1.73 -4.51
CA ARG A 441 4.38 1.20 -5.83
C ARG A 441 3.19 0.45 -6.42
N ALA A 442 2.69 -0.56 -5.71
CA ALA A 442 1.59 -1.40 -6.19
C ALA A 442 0.32 -0.58 -6.43
N ASN A 443 -0.05 0.30 -5.49
CA ASN A 443 -1.23 1.15 -5.63
C ASN A 443 -1.09 2.14 -6.79
N LYS A 444 -0.08 3.00 -6.75
CA LYS A 444 0.01 4.14 -7.67
C LYS A 444 0.36 3.74 -9.11
N SER A 445 1.18 2.69 -9.30
CA SER A 445 1.49 2.23 -10.67
C SER A 445 0.27 1.65 -11.37
N LEU A 446 -0.55 0.88 -10.66
CA LEU A 446 -1.79 0.32 -11.20
C LEU A 446 -2.84 1.43 -11.39
N MET A 447 -3.00 2.29 -10.40
CA MET A 447 -3.99 3.36 -10.43
C MET A 447 -3.68 4.46 -11.45
N ALA A 448 -2.44 4.60 -11.91
CA ALA A 448 -2.08 5.46 -13.04
C ALA A 448 -2.96 5.18 -14.28
N TRP A 449 -3.44 3.95 -14.40
CA TRP A 449 -4.32 3.49 -15.48
C TRP A 449 -5.73 3.13 -15.02
N GLY A 450 -6.10 3.46 -13.77
CA GLY A 450 -7.40 3.12 -13.21
C GLY A 450 -7.61 1.61 -13.08
N VAL A 451 -6.60 0.90 -12.61
CA VAL A 451 -6.66 -0.52 -12.23
C VAL A 451 -6.44 -0.61 -10.72
N GLU A 452 -7.37 -1.25 -10.01
CA GLU A 452 -7.27 -1.49 -8.58
C GLU A 452 -6.35 -2.68 -8.28
N GLY A 453 -5.39 -2.51 -7.37
CA GLY A 453 -4.58 -3.61 -6.83
C GLY A 453 -5.08 -4.03 -5.45
N ARG A 454 -5.40 -5.30 -5.26
CA ARG A 454 -5.73 -5.90 -3.96
C ARG A 454 -4.58 -6.78 -3.46
N VAL A 455 -4.38 -6.78 -2.16
CA VAL A 455 -3.18 -7.33 -1.52
C VAL A 455 -3.56 -8.26 -0.35
N PRO A 456 -3.99 -9.51 -0.62
CA PRO A 456 -4.52 -10.40 0.41
C PRO A 456 -3.54 -10.71 1.55
N PHE A 457 -2.23 -10.67 1.33
CA PHE A 457 -1.24 -10.80 2.40
C PHE A 457 -1.33 -9.66 3.41
N LEU A 458 -1.81 -8.48 3.01
CA LEU A 458 -1.99 -7.32 3.88
C LEU A 458 -3.43 -7.18 4.41
N ASP A 459 -4.20 -8.25 4.38
CA ASP A 459 -5.47 -8.34 5.10
C ASP A 459 -5.23 -8.27 6.61
N LYS A 460 -6.02 -7.47 7.33
CA LYS A 460 -5.84 -7.19 8.76
C LYS A 460 -5.79 -8.46 9.62
N GLU A 461 -6.70 -9.40 9.38
CA GLU A 461 -6.77 -10.65 10.13
C GLU A 461 -5.62 -11.58 9.75
N PHE A 462 -5.22 -11.59 8.48
CA PHE A 462 -4.08 -12.39 8.06
C PHE A 462 -2.75 -11.84 8.58
N ILE A 463 -2.58 -10.53 8.64
CA ILE A 463 -1.43 -9.89 9.30
C ILE A 463 -1.33 -10.35 10.76
N ASP A 464 -2.45 -10.32 11.49
CA ASP A 464 -2.49 -10.77 12.89
C ASP A 464 -2.11 -12.25 13.02
N ILE A 465 -2.54 -13.12 12.10
CA ILE A 465 -2.14 -14.53 12.07
C ILE A 465 -0.63 -14.65 11.83
N ALA A 466 -0.11 -14.03 10.78
CA ALA A 466 1.29 -14.15 10.37
C ALA A 466 2.27 -13.54 11.37
N MET A 467 1.92 -12.38 11.96
CA MET A 467 2.81 -11.68 12.89
C MET A 467 2.82 -12.30 14.29
N ARG A 468 1.76 -13.03 14.68
CA ARG A 468 1.71 -13.82 15.93
C ARG A 468 2.39 -15.18 15.85
N LEU A 469 2.86 -15.62 14.70
CA LEU A 469 3.68 -16.83 14.59
C LEU A 469 4.96 -16.67 15.39
N ASN A 470 5.48 -17.79 15.90
CA ASN A 470 6.81 -17.78 16.52
C ASN A 470 7.83 -17.30 15.50
N PRO A 471 8.61 -16.25 15.78
CA PRO A 471 9.56 -15.70 14.81
C PRO A 471 10.57 -16.73 14.28
N SER A 472 10.93 -17.74 15.08
CA SER A 472 11.84 -18.81 14.67
C SER A 472 11.28 -19.67 13.53
N ASP A 473 9.95 -19.82 13.42
CA ASP A 473 9.33 -20.57 12.33
C ASP A 473 9.25 -19.78 11.00
N LYS A 474 9.53 -18.47 11.04
CA LYS A 474 9.61 -17.60 9.86
C LYS A 474 11.04 -17.38 9.38
N MET A 475 12.06 -17.64 10.22
CA MET A 475 13.46 -17.56 9.82
C MET A 475 13.80 -18.59 8.74
N SER A 476 14.80 -18.28 7.92
CA SER A 476 15.26 -19.21 6.88
C SER A 476 15.81 -20.49 7.49
N ILE A 477 15.41 -21.63 6.94
CA ILE A 477 15.90 -22.96 7.34
C ILE A 477 16.91 -23.52 6.34
N LYS A 478 17.77 -24.44 6.79
CA LYS A 478 18.63 -25.21 5.91
C LYS A 478 17.91 -26.49 5.51
N LEU A 479 17.67 -26.66 4.22
CA LEU A 479 17.18 -27.93 3.71
C LEU A 479 18.32 -28.96 3.68
N PRO A 480 18.03 -30.25 3.95
CA PRO A 480 19.02 -31.33 3.75
C PRO A 480 19.49 -31.32 2.29
N ALA A 481 20.75 -31.65 2.07
CA ALA A 481 21.27 -31.83 0.70
C ALA A 481 20.42 -32.89 -0.02
N SER A 482 19.93 -32.55 -1.24
CA SER A 482 19.15 -33.49 -2.05
C SER A 482 19.96 -34.79 -2.26
N SER A 483 19.32 -35.94 -2.06
CA SER A 483 19.92 -37.27 -2.29
C SER A 483 20.30 -37.49 -3.76
N ASP A 484 19.86 -36.64 -4.68
CA ASP A 484 20.03 -36.77 -6.14
C ASP A 484 21.32 -36.14 -6.66
N GLY A 485 22.19 -35.61 -5.78
CA GLY A 485 23.52 -35.08 -6.15
C GLY A 485 23.53 -33.86 -7.09
N LYS A 486 22.37 -33.27 -7.40
CA LYS A 486 22.23 -32.14 -8.35
C LYS A 486 22.30 -30.75 -7.72
N ALA A 487 22.21 -30.63 -6.40
CA ALA A 487 22.37 -29.35 -5.69
C ALA A 487 23.60 -29.42 -4.81
N GLY A 488 24.66 -28.74 -5.17
CA GLY A 488 25.86 -28.61 -4.35
C GLY A 488 25.58 -27.72 -3.11
N GLY A 489 25.52 -28.36 -1.93
CA GLY A 489 25.42 -27.65 -0.66
C GLY A 489 24.01 -27.57 -0.07
N SER A 490 23.94 -27.42 1.27
CA SER A 490 22.66 -27.20 1.97
C SER A 490 22.10 -25.82 1.59
N GLN A 491 21.00 -25.81 0.83
CA GLN A 491 20.30 -24.59 0.45
C GLN A 491 19.53 -24.02 1.65
N ARG A 492 19.66 -22.72 1.94
CA ARG A 492 18.77 -22.03 2.88
C ARG A 492 17.52 -21.55 2.15
N VAL A 493 16.36 -21.74 2.77
CA VAL A 493 15.07 -21.40 2.21
C VAL A 493 14.33 -20.45 3.15
N GLU A 494 13.85 -19.35 2.61
CA GLU A 494 12.96 -18.38 3.24
C GLU A 494 11.49 -18.83 3.13
N LYS A 495 10.61 -18.28 3.97
CA LYS A 495 9.15 -18.51 3.94
C LYS A 495 8.74 -19.99 4.03
N TRP A 496 9.49 -20.79 4.73
CA TRP A 496 9.26 -22.24 4.78
C TRP A 496 7.80 -22.59 5.17
N ILE A 497 7.27 -21.94 6.22
CA ILE A 497 5.90 -22.20 6.69
C ILE A 497 4.84 -21.90 5.61
N LEU A 498 5.05 -20.87 4.81
CA LEU A 498 4.17 -20.51 3.71
C LEU A 498 4.27 -21.54 2.57
N ARG A 499 5.48 -22.00 2.24
CA ARG A 499 5.70 -23.06 1.25
C ARG A 499 5.01 -24.36 1.65
N GLN A 500 5.13 -24.77 2.91
CA GLN A 500 4.45 -25.95 3.44
C GLN A 500 2.92 -25.80 3.41
N ALA A 501 2.40 -24.64 3.73
CA ALA A 501 0.96 -24.39 3.72
C ALA A 501 0.31 -24.56 2.34
N PHE A 502 1.07 -24.39 1.24
CA PHE A 502 0.54 -24.40 -0.12
C PHE A 502 1.28 -25.35 -1.08
N GLU A 503 2.06 -26.30 -0.55
CA GLU A 503 2.85 -27.22 -1.34
C GLU A 503 2.01 -28.08 -2.30
N ASP A 504 0.80 -28.42 -1.92
CA ASP A 504 -0.13 -29.21 -2.73
C ASP A 504 -0.84 -28.43 -3.83
N MET A 505 -0.74 -27.09 -3.85
CA MET A 505 -1.45 -26.22 -4.80
C MET A 505 -0.57 -25.76 -5.98
N LEU A 506 0.73 -26.01 -5.93
CA LEU A 506 1.69 -25.50 -6.91
C LEU A 506 2.72 -26.57 -7.27
N PRO A 507 3.34 -26.52 -8.47
CA PRO A 507 4.42 -27.43 -8.82
C PRO A 507 5.65 -27.18 -7.94
N ALA A 508 6.37 -28.24 -7.60
CA ALA A 508 7.53 -28.19 -6.70
C ALA A 508 8.58 -27.15 -7.14
N GLU A 509 8.82 -27.01 -8.46
CA GLU A 509 9.76 -26.03 -9.02
C GLU A 509 9.36 -24.56 -8.74
N ILE A 510 8.08 -24.28 -8.50
CA ILE A 510 7.57 -22.96 -8.11
C ILE A 510 7.56 -22.83 -6.58
N VAL A 511 7.08 -23.86 -5.87
CA VAL A 511 7.05 -23.87 -4.39
C VAL A 511 8.44 -23.66 -3.81
N TRP A 512 9.47 -24.31 -4.39
CA TRP A 512 10.84 -24.27 -3.87
C TRP A 512 11.77 -23.33 -4.65
N ARG A 513 11.21 -22.50 -5.58
CA ARG A 513 11.96 -21.45 -6.26
C ARG A 513 12.53 -20.47 -5.25
N GLN A 514 13.80 -20.11 -5.41
CA GLN A 514 14.44 -19.06 -4.62
C GLN A 514 13.79 -17.70 -4.91
N LYS A 515 13.73 -16.83 -3.88
CA LYS A 515 13.22 -15.47 -4.03
C LYS A 515 14.06 -14.65 -5.00
N GLU A 516 13.39 -14.06 -5.98
CA GLU A 516 13.89 -12.96 -6.80
C GLU A 516 13.08 -11.69 -6.56
N GLN A 517 13.75 -10.55 -6.54
CA GLN A 517 13.05 -9.28 -6.48
C GLN A 517 12.43 -8.95 -7.83
N PHE A 518 11.26 -8.32 -7.81
CA PHE A 518 10.54 -7.97 -9.03
C PHE A 518 11.38 -7.10 -9.98
N SER A 519 12.14 -6.10 -9.46
CA SER A 519 13.03 -5.27 -10.28
C SER A 519 14.14 -6.04 -11.00
N ASP A 520 14.54 -7.20 -10.47
CA ASP A 520 15.56 -8.08 -11.07
C ASP A 520 14.92 -9.15 -11.97
N GLY A 521 13.81 -9.75 -11.51
CA GLY A 521 13.09 -10.81 -12.21
C GLY A 521 12.51 -10.41 -13.58
N VAL A 522 12.16 -9.13 -13.76
CA VAL A 522 11.70 -8.59 -15.05
C VAL A 522 12.80 -8.52 -16.12
N GLY A 523 14.07 -8.68 -15.72
CA GLY A 523 15.24 -8.72 -16.63
C GLY A 523 16.43 -7.93 -16.09
N TYR A 524 17.54 -8.60 -15.89
CA TYR A 524 18.76 -8.04 -15.27
C TYR A 524 19.33 -6.82 -16.02
N SER A 525 19.22 -6.79 -17.35
CA SER A 525 19.72 -5.68 -18.18
C SER A 525 18.96 -4.35 -17.94
N TRP A 526 17.78 -4.39 -17.36
CA TRP A 526 17.00 -3.18 -17.02
C TRP A 526 17.77 -2.27 -16.06
N ILE A 527 18.18 -2.81 -14.91
CA ILE A 527 18.91 -2.05 -13.89
C ILE A 527 20.30 -1.62 -14.40
N ASP A 528 21.01 -2.51 -15.10
CA ASP A 528 22.34 -2.19 -15.64
C ASP A 528 22.28 -1.04 -16.63
N THR A 529 21.26 -1.01 -17.48
CA THR A 529 21.07 0.08 -18.45
C THR A 529 20.69 1.39 -17.75
N LEU A 530 19.84 1.37 -16.71
CA LEU A 530 19.53 2.54 -15.91
C LEU A 530 20.79 3.14 -15.29
N LYS A 531 21.60 2.34 -14.63
CA LYS A 531 22.88 2.78 -14.04
C LYS A 531 23.79 3.40 -15.08
N LYS A 532 24.01 2.72 -16.19
CA LYS A 532 24.86 3.22 -17.28
C LYS A 532 24.34 4.55 -17.83
N MET A 533 23.05 4.61 -18.13
CA MET A 533 22.44 5.83 -18.68
C MET A 533 22.56 7.01 -17.71
N THR A 534 22.36 6.80 -16.41
CA THR A 534 22.45 7.86 -15.42
C THR A 534 23.89 8.31 -15.17
N GLU A 535 24.87 7.39 -15.22
CA GLU A 535 26.30 7.74 -15.20
C GLU A 535 26.71 8.62 -16.40
N GLU A 536 26.14 8.38 -17.58
CA GLU A 536 26.40 9.19 -18.78
C GLU A 536 25.67 10.54 -18.76
N LYS A 537 24.45 10.59 -18.19
CA LYS A 537 23.62 11.81 -18.18
C LYS A 537 23.95 12.78 -17.06
N VAL A 538 24.45 12.31 -15.91
CA VAL A 538 24.77 13.14 -14.76
C VAL A 538 26.29 13.28 -14.65
N SER A 539 26.81 14.47 -14.96
CA SER A 539 28.24 14.74 -14.86
C SER A 539 28.71 14.75 -13.39
N ASP A 540 30.00 14.44 -13.16
CA ASP A 540 30.59 14.50 -11.83
C ASP A 540 30.50 15.91 -11.22
N ALA A 541 30.58 16.95 -12.06
CA ALA A 541 30.48 18.34 -11.63
C ALA A 541 29.06 18.70 -11.16
N GLU A 542 28.02 18.17 -11.79
CA GLU A 542 26.64 18.34 -11.37
C GLU A 542 26.38 17.57 -10.07
N PHE A 543 26.82 16.31 -10.01
CA PHE A 543 26.67 15.48 -8.84
C PHE A 543 27.40 16.05 -7.61
N ALA A 544 28.59 16.63 -7.80
CA ALA A 544 29.32 17.29 -6.72
C ALA A 544 28.57 18.49 -6.11
N ARG A 545 27.63 19.08 -6.84
CA ARG A 545 26.80 20.22 -6.39
C ARG A 545 25.41 19.80 -5.87
N ARG A 546 25.15 18.51 -5.72
CA ARG A 546 23.84 17.96 -5.36
C ARG A 546 23.22 18.57 -4.09
N GLU A 547 24.04 18.85 -3.07
CA GLU A 547 23.59 19.44 -1.81
C GLU A 547 23.12 20.89 -1.98
N ASN A 548 23.80 21.65 -2.87
CA ASN A 548 23.39 23.02 -3.19
C ASN A 548 22.13 23.05 -4.06
N ARG A 549 21.98 22.08 -4.98
CA ARG A 549 20.84 22.01 -5.87
C ARG A 549 19.59 21.43 -5.18
N PHE A 550 19.78 20.45 -4.31
CA PHE A 550 18.73 19.75 -3.57
C PHE A 550 19.04 19.77 -2.07
N PRO A 551 18.83 20.90 -1.38
CA PRO A 551 19.16 21.02 0.05
C PRO A 551 18.30 20.11 0.93
N VAL A 552 17.10 19.76 0.48
CA VAL A 552 16.22 18.78 1.13
C VAL A 552 16.45 17.42 0.49
N ASN A 553 16.87 16.43 1.27
CA ASN A 553 17.13 15.06 0.84
C ASN A 553 18.07 15.01 -0.39
N PRO A 554 19.36 15.43 -0.26
CA PRO A 554 20.30 15.42 -1.38
C PRO A 554 20.55 13.97 -1.86
N PRO A 555 20.52 13.72 -3.19
CA PRO A 555 20.67 12.38 -3.75
C PRO A 555 22.04 11.77 -3.44
N LYS A 556 22.08 10.46 -3.17
CA LYS A 556 23.28 9.69 -2.79
C LYS A 556 24.01 9.11 -3.99
N THR A 557 23.31 8.86 -5.10
CA THR A 557 23.85 8.30 -6.33
C THR A 557 23.46 9.15 -7.53
N LYS A 558 24.12 8.97 -8.67
CA LYS A 558 23.74 9.66 -9.92
C LYS A 558 22.39 9.23 -10.45
N GLU A 559 21.98 7.98 -10.18
CA GLU A 559 20.66 7.48 -10.50
C GLU A 559 19.57 8.21 -9.69
N GLU A 560 19.76 8.31 -8.38
CA GLU A 560 18.85 9.07 -7.51
C GLU A 560 18.82 10.56 -7.91
N TYR A 561 19.97 11.13 -8.29
CA TYR A 561 20.06 12.51 -8.78
C TYR A 561 19.20 12.71 -10.03
N TYR A 562 19.27 11.80 -10.98
CA TYR A 562 18.48 11.85 -12.20
C TYR A 562 16.96 11.79 -11.91
N TYR A 563 16.54 10.89 -11.04
CA TYR A 563 15.13 10.80 -10.62
C TYR A 563 14.70 12.03 -9.82
N ARG A 564 15.57 12.51 -8.92
CA ARG A 564 15.31 13.72 -8.12
C ARG A 564 15.17 14.98 -9.00
N GLU A 565 15.91 15.05 -10.09
CA GLU A 565 15.78 16.15 -11.05
C GLU A 565 14.43 16.13 -11.76
N ILE A 566 13.96 14.96 -12.21
CA ILE A 566 12.62 14.79 -12.80
C ILE A 566 11.56 15.15 -11.77
N TYR A 567 11.67 14.60 -10.57
CA TYR A 567 10.74 14.85 -9.46
C TYR A 567 10.61 16.34 -9.14
N SER A 568 11.73 17.07 -9.04
CA SER A 568 11.72 18.49 -8.68
C SER A 568 11.09 19.40 -9.74
N ARG A 569 11.04 18.96 -11.00
CA ARG A 569 10.30 19.68 -12.05
C ARG A 569 8.79 19.46 -11.93
N LEU A 570 8.39 18.29 -11.45
CA LEU A 570 6.98 17.89 -11.28
C LEU A 570 6.41 18.37 -9.93
N PHE A 571 7.24 18.34 -8.89
CA PHE A 571 6.92 18.67 -7.51
C PHE A 571 7.98 19.63 -6.94
N PRO A 572 7.87 20.93 -7.24
CA PRO A 572 8.91 21.89 -6.91
C PRO A 572 8.98 22.30 -5.44
N SER A 573 7.97 22.01 -4.62
CA SER A 573 7.97 22.41 -3.21
C SER A 573 8.93 21.56 -2.36
N ASP A 574 9.60 22.21 -1.38
CA ASP A 574 10.40 21.51 -0.37
C ASP A 574 9.54 20.57 0.48
N SER A 575 8.26 20.91 0.63
CA SER A 575 7.31 20.08 1.38
C SER A 575 7.08 18.74 0.69
N ALA A 576 6.87 18.73 -0.63
CA ALA A 576 6.76 17.51 -1.41
C ALA A 576 8.03 16.65 -1.33
N ALA A 577 9.22 17.30 -1.37
CA ALA A 577 10.48 16.60 -1.26
C ALA A 577 10.69 15.89 0.09
N LYS A 578 10.14 16.45 1.19
CA LYS A 578 10.23 15.89 2.55
C LYS A 578 9.37 14.65 2.75
N VAL A 579 8.32 14.48 1.94
CA VAL A 579 7.45 13.30 2.00
C VAL A 579 8.16 12.04 1.49
N VAL A 580 9.12 12.18 0.57
CA VAL A 580 9.86 11.05 0.01
C VAL A 580 10.85 10.51 1.05
N PRO A 581 10.81 9.18 1.36
CA PRO A 581 11.74 8.59 2.31
C PRO A 581 13.17 8.72 1.82
N HIS A 582 14.09 9.04 2.73
CA HIS A 582 15.52 9.23 2.43
C HIS A 582 16.41 8.49 3.45
N GLU A 583 16.10 7.22 3.67
CA GLU A 583 16.87 6.37 4.57
C GLU A 583 17.98 5.61 3.84
N ALA A 584 19.01 5.21 4.58
CA ALA A 584 19.99 4.29 4.04
C ALA A 584 19.39 2.88 4.02
N GLY A 585 19.55 2.16 2.92
CA GLY A 585 19.14 0.77 2.78
C GLY A 585 20.04 0.07 1.76
N VAL A 586 20.37 -1.19 2.01
CA VAL A 586 21.09 -2.09 1.09
C VAL A 586 20.28 -3.35 0.99
N ALA A 587 20.16 -3.93 -0.17
CA ALA A 587 19.41 -5.17 -0.39
C ALA A 587 17.93 -5.11 0.06
N CYS A 588 17.29 -3.97 0.00
CA CYS A 588 15.96 -3.67 0.51
C CYS A 588 15.82 -3.72 2.05
N SER A 589 16.92 -3.68 2.79
CA SER A 589 16.91 -3.66 4.25
C SER A 589 16.51 -2.28 4.81
N THR A 590 16.13 -2.25 6.10
CA THR A 590 16.12 -0.98 6.84
C THR A 590 17.53 -0.59 7.27
N ALA A 591 17.71 0.67 7.66
CA ALA A 591 19.00 1.17 8.14
C ALA A 591 19.56 0.36 9.33
N LYS A 592 18.68 -0.17 10.20
CA LYS A 592 19.08 -0.99 11.34
C LYS A 592 19.66 -2.34 10.92
N ALA A 593 19.08 -2.98 9.93
CA ALA A 593 19.56 -4.29 9.44
C ALA A 593 20.91 -4.21 8.70
N LEU A 594 21.40 -3.01 8.35
CA LEU A 594 22.76 -2.83 7.83
C LEU A 594 23.84 -3.30 8.83
N GLU A 595 23.51 -3.36 10.11
CA GLU A 595 24.42 -3.86 11.15
C GLU A 595 24.64 -5.38 11.09
N TRP A 596 23.78 -6.12 10.37
CA TRP A 596 23.83 -7.60 10.29
C TRP A 596 24.98 -8.14 9.43
N ASP A 597 25.48 -7.32 8.51
CA ASP A 597 26.64 -7.70 7.70
C ASP A 597 27.59 -6.51 7.52
N ALA A 598 28.83 -6.67 7.97
CA ALA A 598 29.86 -5.62 7.88
C ALA A 598 30.17 -5.21 6.43
N ALA A 599 29.97 -6.10 5.46
CA ALA A 599 30.17 -5.81 4.04
C ALA A 599 29.22 -4.74 3.51
N TRP A 600 28.03 -4.57 4.10
CA TRP A 600 27.02 -3.62 3.64
C TRP A 600 27.33 -2.16 3.99
N LYS A 601 28.22 -1.91 4.93
CA LYS A 601 28.60 -0.54 5.35
C LYS A 601 29.17 0.32 4.22
N ASN A 602 29.70 -0.31 3.18
CA ASN A 602 30.34 0.37 2.04
C ASN A 602 29.62 0.05 0.72
N MET A 603 28.37 -0.39 0.76
CA MET A 603 27.55 -0.68 -0.42
C MET A 603 26.48 0.38 -0.62
N ASP A 604 26.33 0.83 -1.89
CA ASP A 604 25.30 1.80 -2.30
C ASP A 604 24.20 1.14 -3.14
N GLU A 605 24.17 -0.21 -3.25
CA GLU A 605 23.16 -0.93 -4.03
C GLU A 605 21.94 -1.26 -3.17
N PRO A 606 20.79 -0.56 -3.39
CA PRO A 606 19.62 -0.75 -2.56
C PRO A 606 18.81 -2.02 -2.91
N SER A 607 19.05 -2.68 -4.06
CA SER A 607 18.32 -3.86 -4.50
C SER A 607 18.94 -5.17 -4.01
N GLY A 608 18.26 -6.31 -4.27
CA GLY A 608 18.73 -7.66 -3.93
C GLY A 608 20.09 -8.04 -4.47
N ARG A 609 20.55 -7.35 -5.51
CA ARG A 609 21.91 -7.51 -6.10
C ARG A 609 23.06 -7.29 -5.12
N ALA A 610 22.82 -6.54 -4.04
CA ALA A 610 23.81 -6.34 -2.99
C ALA A 610 24.19 -7.63 -2.26
N ILE A 611 23.39 -8.69 -2.37
CA ILE A 611 23.69 -9.98 -1.74
C ILE A 611 24.49 -10.84 -2.72
N GLY A 612 25.82 -10.66 -2.71
CA GLY A 612 26.73 -11.46 -3.51
C GLY A 612 26.65 -12.94 -3.17
N GLY A 613 26.64 -13.79 -4.20
CA GLY A 613 26.65 -15.25 -4.06
C GLY A 613 25.29 -15.93 -4.01
N VAL A 614 24.20 -15.20 -3.76
CA VAL A 614 22.86 -15.80 -3.70
C VAL A 614 22.23 -15.92 -5.10
N HIS A 615 22.54 -14.98 -5.99
CA HIS A 615 22.08 -15.00 -7.39
C HIS A 615 23.08 -15.64 -8.37
N ASN A 616 24.16 -16.28 -7.90
CA ASN A 616 25.21 -16.82 -8.77
C ASN A 616 24.70 -17.82 -9.81
N ASP A 617 23.61 -18.53 -9.54
CA ASP A 617 23.03 -19.48 -10.50
C ASP A 617 22.12 -18.79 -11.54
N ALA A 618 21.52 -17.67 -11.21
CA ALA A 618 20.71 -16.86 -12.13
C ALA A 618 21.57 -16.09 -13.16
N TYR A 619 22.84 -15.81 -12.84
CA TYR A 619 23.79 -15.13 -13.73
C TYR A 619 24.66 -16.07 -14.57
N LYS A 620 24.48 -17.37 -14.43
CA LYS A 620 25.25 -18.39 -15.19
C LYS A 620 24.54 -18.90 -16.44
N GLY A 621 23.42 -18.28 -16.84
CA GLY A 621 22.67 -18.59 -18.06
C GLY A 621 23.29 -18.00 -19.31
#